data_5d78f4b9e71cfcda971108e8ac70bac4
#
_entry.id   5d78f4b9e71cfcda971108e8ac70bac4
#
_cell.length_a   1.000
_cell.length_b   1.000
_cell.length_c   1.000
_cell.angle_alpha   90.00
_cell.angle_beta   90.00
_cell.angle_gamma   90.00
#
_symmetry.space_group_name_H-M   'P 1'
#
loop_
_entity.id
_entity.type
_entity.pdbx_description
1 polymer ?
#
loop_
_entity_poly.entity_id
_entity_poly.type
_entity_poly.pdbx_seq_one_letter_code
_entity_poly.pdbx_strand_id
1 'polypeptide(L)'
;MTTAPAARLIGMYMKAAEEGVDAMLNLCSSVGEVADSAQDVAKYIGVPIVRVDEEMCREAVRKGQRIGVMATLPTTLEPTKGTILRMARECNRHVELVDCLVDGAFGLDQDQFKARMTEMAGTIADKVDVIVFAQGSMAYCEQYIADKFGKVVLSSPRFGAAELKKALEKKGTI
;
A
#
# COMPACT_ATOMS: atom_id res chain seq x y z
N MET A 1 10.76 11.85 3.90
CA MET A 1 9.71 12.61 4.67
C MET A 1 10.38 13.63 5.56
N THR A 2 9.77 14.80 5.81
CA THR A 2 10.30 15.79 6.76
C THR A 2 9.74 15.57 8.16
N THR A 3 10.40 16.13 9.19
CA THR A 3 10.03 15.97 10.61
C THR A 3 8.60 16.43 10.91
N ALA A 4 8.15 17.55 10.34
CA ALA A 4 6.84 18.13 10.67
C ALA A 4 5.63 17.26 10.29
N PRO A 5 5.52 16.68 9.08
CA PRO A 5 4.46 15.73 8.77
C PRO A 5 4.47 14.48 9.64
N ALA A 6 5.65 13.94 9.96
CA ALA A 6 5.78 12.76 10.81
C ALA A 6 5.27 13.04 12.23
N ALA A 7 5.71 14.15 12.85
CA ALA A 7 5.26 14.56 14.19
C ALA A 7 3.75 14.81 14.23
N ARG A 8 3.20 15.44 13.19
CA ARG A 8 1.76 15.67 13.09
C ARG A 8 0.98 14.37 13.04
N LEU A 9 1.42 13.38 12.23
CA LEU A 9 0.75 12.09 12.13
C LEU A 9 0.78 11.31 13.45
N ILE A 10 1.92 11.29 14.14
CA ILE A 10 2.03 10.69 15.48
C ILE A 10 1.08 11.37 16.46
N GLY A 11 1.01 12.71 16.45
CA GLY A 11 0.04 13.45 17.28
C GLY A 11 -1.39 13.07 16.97
N MET A 12 -1.75 12.86 15.71
CA MET A 12 -3.09 12.37 15.31
C MET A 12 -3.37 10.96 15.85
N TYR A 13 -2.41 10.05 15.82
CA TYR A 13 -2.57 8.72 16.41
C TYR A 13 -2.79 8.79 17.92
N MET A 14 -2.00 9.60 18.61
CA MET A 14 -2.16 9.76 20.07
C MET A 14 -3.53 10.34 20.42
N LYS A 15 -3.95 11.39 19.72
CA LYS A 15 -5.26 11.99 19.92
C LYS A 15 -6.40 10.98 19.68
N ALA A 16 -6.33 10.20 18.60
CA ALA A 16 -7.34 9.18 18.33
C ALA A 16 -7.39 8.12 19.44
N ALA A 17 -6.23 7.72 19.98
CA ALA A 17 -6.18 6.79 21.10
C ALA A 17 -6.81 7.37 22.38
N GLU A 18 -6.56 8.65 22.68
CA GLU A 18 -7.18 9.37 23.81
C GLU A 18 -8.71 9.49 23.65
N GLU A 19 -9.20 9.59 22.42
CA GLU A 19 -10.64 9.60 22.10
C GLU A 19 -11.29 8.21 22.21
N GLY A 20 -10.50 7.15 22.48
CA GLY A 20 -11.00 5.80 22.76
C GLY A 20 -11.34 4.97 21.53
N VAL A 21 -10.66 5.20 20.39
CA VAL A 21 -10.85 4.36 19.19
C VAL A 21 -10.33 2.94 19.42
N ASP A 22 -10.94 1.98 18.77
CA ASP A 22 -10.56 0.56 18.90
C ASP A 22 -9.37 0.16 18.02
N ALA A 23 -9.20 0.83 16.88
CA ALA A 23 -8.08 0.64 15.96
C ALA A 23 -7.92 1.87 15.07
N MET A 24 -6.78 1.99 14.42
CA MET A 24 -6.48 3.05 13.45
C MET A 24 -6.07 2.44 12.12
N LEU A 25 -6.60 2.98 11.01
CA LEU A 25 -6.19 2.59 9.66
C LEU A 25 -5.42 3.74 9.00
N ASN A 26 -4.12 3.54 8.79
CA ASN A 26 -3.30 4.46 8.01
C ASN A 26 -3.53 4.23 6.51
N LEU A 27 -4.23 5.17 5.85
CA LEU A 27 -4.64 5.06 4.45
C LEU A 27 -3.60 5.58 3.45
N CYS A 28 -2.49 6.16 3.92
CA CYS A 28 -1.51 6.80 3.06
C CYS A 28 -0.17 6.07 3.06
N SER A 29 0.19 5.44 1.94
CA SER A 29 1.46 4.72 1.77
C SER A 29 2.68 5.63 1.91
N SER A 30 2.58 6.92 1.50
CA SER A 30 3.69 7.88 1.61
C SER A 30 4.16 8.14 3.04
N VAL A 31 3.33 7.87 4.04
CA VAL A 31 3.63 8.03 5.47
C VAL A 31 3.61 6.70 6.24
N GLY A 32 3.62 5.59 5.51
CA GLY A 32 3.57 4.24 6.10
C GLY A 32 4.71 3.96 7.07
N GLU A 33 5.91 4.47 6.81
CA GLU A 33 7.07 4.31 7.71
C GLU A 33 6.85 4.97 9.08
N VAL A 34 6.03 6.03 9.15
CA VAL A 34 5.65 6.65 10.43
C VAL A 34 4.70 5.72 11.19
N ALA A 35 3.75 5.08 10.50
CA ALA A 35 2.88 4.09 11.10
C ALA A 35 3.68 2.89 11.62
N ASP A 36 4.71 2.42 10.88
CA ASP A 36 5.63 1.37 11.35
C ASP A 36 6.37 1.79 12.61
N SER A 37 6.90 3.01 12.65
CA SER A 37 7.61 3.54 13.82
C SER A 37 6.71 3.69 15.05
N ALA A 38 5.40 3.83 14.87
CA ALA A 38 4.42 3.96 15.95
C ALA A 38 3.90 2.60 16.47
N GLN A 39 4.31 1.46 15.87
CA GLN A 39 3.76 0.13 16.23
C GLN A 39 4.04 -0.28 17.69
N ASP A 40 5.21 0.06 18.23
CA ASP A 40 5.52 -0.29 19.62
C ASP A 40 4.68 0.54 20.60
N VAL A 41 4.44 1.82 20.29
CA VAL A 41 3.52 2.64 21.06
C VAL A 41 2.09 2.10 20.95
N ALA A 42 1.64 1.72 19.74
CA ALA A 42 0.34 1.13 19.51
C ALA A 42 0.10 -0.14 20.34
N LYS A 43 1.11 -1.03 20.42
CA LYS A 43 1.08 -2.22 21.30
C LYS A 43 0.94 -1.85 22.78
N TYR A 44 1.72 -0.85 23.21
CA TYR A 44 1.73 -0.43 24.60
C TYR A 44 0.38 0.17 25.06
N ILE A 45 -0.24 0.99 24.20
CA ILE A 45 -1.54 1.61 24.49
C ILE A 45 -2.75 0.72 24.17
N GLY A 46 -2.53 -0.45 23.53
CA GLY A 46 -3.59 -1.41 23.19
C GLY A 46 -4.50 -0.96 22.05
N VAL A 47 -4.06 0.00 21.21
CA VAL A 47 -4.80 0.49 20.03
C VAL A 47 -3.98 0.20 18.77
N PRO A 48 -4.30 -0.84 17.99
CA PRO A 48 -3.52 -1.21 16.82
C PRO A 48 -3.58 -0.14 15.73
N ILE A 49 -2.43 0.09 15.08
CA ILE A 49 -2.31 0.91 13.86
C ILE A 49 -2.10 -0.04 12.68
N VAL A 50 -3.05 -0.10 11.78
CA VAL A 50 -3.03 -0.94 10.59
C VAL A 50 -2.59 -0.10 9.39
N ARG A 51 -1.66 -0.59 8.60
CA ARG A 51 -1.31 0.01 7.30
C ARG A 51 -2.21 -0.57 6.21
N VAL A 52 -2.71 0.31 5.33
CA VAL A 52 -3.57 -0.11 4.21
C VAL A 52 -2.83 -0.99 3.20
N ASP A 53 -1.52 -0.82 3.05
CA ASP A 53 -0.70 -1.37 1.97
C ASP A 53 0.17 -2.57 2.36
N GLU A 54 0.35 -2.84 3.65
CA GLU A 54 1.32 -3.85 4.11
C GLU A 54 0.97 -5.27 3.64
N GLU A 55 -0.27 -5.72 3.88
CA GLU A 55 -0.66 -7.08 3.49
C GLU A 55 -0.78 -7.24 1.97
N MET A 56 -1.13 -6.17 1.23
CA MET A 56 -1.03 -6.17 -0.23
C MET A 56 0.42 -6.43 -0.69
N CYS A 57 1.39 -5.74 -0.09
CA CYS A 57 2.81 -5.94 -0.39
C CYS A 57 3.27 -7.35 -0.03
N ARG A 58 2.81 -7.90 1.09
CA ARG A 58 3.09 -9.28 1.51
C ARG A 58 2.51 -10.29 0.53
N GLU A 59 1.28 -10.06 0.07
CA GLU A 59 0.65 -10.90 -0.96
C GLU A 59 1.40 -10.81 -2.30
N ALA A 60 1.86 -9.64 -2.71
CA ALA A 60 2.69 -9.50 -3.92
C ALA A 60 3.94 -10.38 -3.84
N VAL A 61 4.64 -10.37 -2.71
CA VAL A 61 5.82 -11.21 -2.45
C VAL A 61 5.48 -12.72 -2.51
N ARG A 62 4.27 -13.12 -2.09
CA ARG A 62 3.81 -14.51 -2.20
C ARG A 62 3.51 -14.91 -3.64
N LYS A 63 2.99 -14.00 -4.45
CA LYS A 63 2.50 -14.25 -5.81
C LYS A 63 3.59 -14.26 -6.89
N GLY A 64 4.69 -13.56 -6.69
CA GLY A 64 5.73 -13.49 -7.71
C GLY A 64 7.09 -13.05 -7.19
N GLN A 65 8.09 -13.20 -8.03
CA GLN A 65 9.45 -12.76 -7.75
C GLN A 65 9.73 -11.40 -8.40
N ARG A 66 9.23 -11.18 -9.62
CA ARG A 66 9.38 -9.91 -10.33
C ARG A 66 8.11 -9.08 -10.12
N ILE A 67 8.22 -7.99 -9.38
CA ILE A 67 7.06 -7.18 -8.96
C ILE A 67 7.16 -5.80 -9.60
N GLY A 68 6.19 -5.48 -10.47
CA GLY A 68 6.01 -4.14 -11.03
C GLY A 68 5.33 -3.22 -10.01
N VAL A 69 5.91 -2.08 -9.74
CA VAL A 69 5.33 -1.10 -8.81
C VAL A 69 4.89 0.12 -9.61
N MET A 70 3.58 0.25 -9.77
CA MET A 70 2.97 1.38 -10.48
C MET A 70 2.55 2.48 -9.51
N ALA A 71 2.99 3.70 -9.76
CA ALA A 71 2.64 4.87 -8.97
C ALA A 71 2.46 6.10 -9.87
N THR A 72 1.59 7.04 -9.47
CA THR A 72 1.44 8.32 -10.18
C THR A 72 2.33 9.44 -9.60
N LEU A 73 2.95 9.17 -8.45
CA LEU A 73 3.84 10.10 -7.75
C LEU A 73 5.09 9.40 -7.21
N PRO A 74 6.28 9.99 -7.34
CA PRO A 74 7.50 9.44 -6.75
C PRO A 74 7.40 9.25 -5.22
N THR A 75 6.65 10.13 -4.54
CA THR A 75 6.44 10.09 -3.08
C THR A 75 5.65 8.87 -2.59
N THR A 76 4.99 8.12 -3.49
CA THR A 76 4.34 6.85 -3.18
C THR A 76 5.13 5.64 -3.70
N LEU A 77 5.88 5.82 -4.78
CA LEU A 77 6.68 4.75 -5.39
C LEU A 77 7.71 4.20 -4.41
N GLU A 78 8.59 5.04 -3.90
CA GLU A 78 9.69 4.61 -3.02
C GLU A 78 9.22 4.01 -1.69
N PRO A 79 8.25 4.59 -0.95
CA PRO A 79 7.71 3.96 0.25
C PRO A 79 7.07 2.58 -0.01
N THR A 80 6.37 2.41 -1.13
CA THR A 80 5.78 1.11 -1.50
C THR A 80 6.86 0.07 -1.80
N LYS A 81 7.91 0.44 -2.54
CA LYS A 81 9.08 -0.43 -2.76
C LYS A 81 9.74 -0.84 -1.44
N GLY A 82 9.95 0.12 -0.54
CA GLY A 82 10.49 -0.14 0.80
C GLY A 82 9.66 -1.16 1.57
N THR A 83 8.32 -1.05 1.49
CA THR A 83 7.39 -1.99 2.13
C THR A 83 7.47 -3.38 1.50
N ILE A 84 7.50 -3.49 0.16
CA ILE A 84 7.66 -4.78 -0.52
C ILE A 84 8.98 -5.46 -0.12
N LEU A 85 10.09 -4.72 -0.08
CA LEU A 85 11.39 -5.26 0.32
C LEU A 85 11.41 -5.69 1.80
N ARG A 86 10.70 -4.97 2.68
CA ARG A 86 10.52 -5.40 4.07
C ARG A 86 9.75 -6.71 4.15
N MET A 87 8.61 -6.82 3.44
CA MET A 87 7.82 -8.04 3.37
C MET A 87 8.60 -9.22 2.77
N ALA A 88 9.43 -8.97 1.78
CA ALA A 88 10.30 -9.99 1.18
C ALA A 88 11.28 -10.56 2.22
N ARG A 89 11.91 -9.70 3.03
CA ARG A 89 12.78 -10.15 4.13
C ARG A 89 12.02 -10.94 5.19
N GLU A 90 10.84 -10.48 5.60
CA GLU A 90 9.98 -11.18 6.58
C GLU A 90 9.52 -12.55 6.07
N CYS A 91 9.27 -12.66 4.75
CA CYS A 91 8.87 -13.93 4.12
C CYS A 91 10.07 -14.81 3.72
N ASN A 92 11.30 -14.37 3.98
CA ASN A 92 12.54 -15.03 3.53
C ASN A 92 12.52 -15.31 2.01
N ARG A 93 12.12 -14.32 1.22
CA ARG A 93 12.06 -14.38 -0.24
C ARG A 93 12.91 -13.28 -0.88
N HIS A 94 13.47 -13.59 -2.05
CA HIS A 94 14.09 -12.58 -2.91
C HIS A 94 13.07 -12.08 -3.92
N VAL A 95 13.05 -10.77 -4.17
CA VAL A 95 12.21 -10.14 -5.19
C VAL A 95 13.01 -9.12 -5.99
N GLU A 96 12.63 -8.96 -7.24
CA GLU A 96 13.11 -7.91 -8.15
C GLU A 96 11.99 -6.90 -8.38
N LEU A 97 12.29 -5.61 -8.25
CA LEU A 97 11.31 -4.55 -8.43
C LEU A 97 11.49 -3.87 -9.78
N VAL A 98 10.39 -3.67 -10.49
CA VAL A 98 10.33 -2.93 -11.75
C VAL A 98 9.50 -1.67 -11.53
N ASP A 99 10.14 -0.52 -11.60
CA ASP A 99 9.49 0.78 -11.40
C ASP A 99 8.61 1.14 -12.61
N CYS A 100 7.41 1.62 -12.34
CA CYS A 100 6.50 2.15 -13.35
C CYS A 100 5.86 3.44 -12.82
N LEU A 101 6.55 4.56 -13.01
CA LEU A 101 6.01 5.88 -12.70
C LEU A 101 5.08 6.33 -13.84
N VAL A 102 3.80 6.46 -13.54
CA VAL A 102 2.76 6.93 -14.46
C VAL A 102 2.69 8.45 -14.37
N ASP A 103 3.71 9.10 -14.90
CA ASP A 103 3.83 10.57 -14.85
C ASP A 103 2.68 11.26 -15.59
N GLY A 104 2.23 12.40 -15.04
CA GLY A 104 1.13 13.20 -15.59
C GLY A 104 -0.26 12.58 -15.41
N ALA A 105 -0.40 11.43 -14.73
CA ALA A 105 -1.71 10.80 -14.51
C ALA A 105 -2.47 11.43 -13.33
N PHE A 106 -1.79 12.08 -12.40
CA PHE A 106 -2.44 12.70 -11.25
C PHE A 106 -3.33 13.86 -11.67
N GLY A 107 -4.62 13.80 -11.36
CA GLY A 107 -5.60 14.85 -11.70
C GLY A 107 -6.32 14.64 -13.04
N LEU A 108 -6.04 13.58 -13.80
CA LEU A 108 -6.82 13.20 -14.98
C LEU A 108 -8.23 12.74 -14.58
N ASP A 109 -9.20 12.85 -15.51
CA ASP A 109 -10.49 12.18 -15.34
C ASP A 109 -10.33 10.66 -15.37
N GLN A 110 -11.37 9.93 -14.98
CA GLN A 110 -11.30 8.47 -14.81
C GLN A 110 -10.96 7.72 -16.12
N ASP A 111 -11.46 8.16 -17.25
CA ASP A 111 -11.25 7.47 -18.53
C ASP A 111 -9.81 7.71 -19.03
N GLN A 112 -9.35 8.94 -18.98
CA GLN A 112 -7.98 9.32 -19.32
C GLN A 112 -6.98 8.64 -18.38
N PHE A 113 -7.27 8.63 -17.07
CA PHE A 113 -6.45 7.94 -16.08
C PHE A 113 -6.35 6.44 -16.37
N LYS A 114 -7.49 5.78 -16.62
CA LYS A 114 -7.54 4.35 -16.95
C LYS A 114 -6.76 4.04 -18.23
N ALA A 115 -6.89 4.89 -19.25
CA ALA A 115 -6.15 4.74 -20.50
C ALA A 115 -4.64 4.85 -20.25
N ARG A 116 -4.20 5.87 -19.49
CA ARG A 116 -2.79 6.09 -19.15
C ARG A 116 -2.20 4.97 -18.30
N MET A 117 -2.94 4.53 -17.29
CA MET A 117 -2.56 3.37 -16.47
C MET A 117 -2.38 2.11 -17.31
N THR A 118 -3.28 1.89 -18.24
CA THR A 118 -3.25 0.72 -19.14
C THR A 118 -2.05 0.75 -20.08
N GLU A 119 -1.77 1.90 -20.68
CA GLU A 119 -0.59 2.11 -21.53
C GLU A 119 0.69 1.77 -20.77
N MET A 120 0.84 2.34 -19.59
CA MET A 120 2.04 2.17 -18.77
C MET A 120 2.18 0.74 -18.22
N ALA A 121 1.07 0.09 -17.83
CA ALA A 121 1.08 -1.31 -17.45
C ALA A 121 1.60 -2.21 -18.58
N GLY A 122 1.26 -1.91 -19.84
CA GLY A 122 1.76 -2.62 -21.01
C GLY A 122 3.28 -2.58 -21.16
N THR A 123 3.95 -1.54 -20.69
CA THR A 123 5.43 -1.41 -20.78
C THR A 123 6.18 -2.34 -19.85
N ILE A 124 5.51 -2.85 -18.80
CA ILE A 124 6.12 -3.71 -17.78
C ILE A 124 5.50 -5.11 -17.71
N ALA A 125 4.32 -5.33 -18.29
CA ALA A 125 3.56 -6.57 -18.14
C ALA A 125 4.37 -7.84 -18.45
N ASP A 126 5.16 -7.85 -19.51
CA ASP A 126 5.99 -9.00 -19.88
C ASP A 126 7.24 -9.18 -19.01
N LYS A 127 7.57 -8.18 -18.21
CA LYS A 127 8.79 -8.18 -17.37
C LYS A 127 8.52 -8.61 -15.93
N VAL A 128 7.24 -8.70 -15.54
CA VAL A 128 6.85 -8.91 -14.14
C VAL A 128 5.88 -10.07 -13.97
N ASP A 129 5.83 -10.63 -12.79
CA ASP A 129 4.90 -11.68 -12.40
C ASP A 129 3.64 -11.09 -11.76
N VAL A 130 3.80 -9.98 -11.04
CA VAL A 130 2.74 -9.28 -10.29
C VAL A 130 2.90 -7.77 -10.51
N ILE A 131 1.77 -7.06 -10.57
CA ILE A 131 1.73 -5.60 -10.58
C ILE A 131 1.09 -5.12 -9.27
N VAL A 132 1.72 -4.16 -8.61
CA VAL A 132 1.24 -3.51 -7.39
C VAL A 132 0.92 -2.06 -7.68
N PHE A 133 -0.25 -1.60 -7.27
CA PHE A 133 -0.64 -0.20 -7.30
C PHE A 133 -0.28 0.47 -5.98
N ALA A 134 0.63 1.44 -6.04
CA ALA A 134 1.14 2.14 -4.86
C ALA A 134 0.12 3.07 -4.18
N GLN A 135 -1.01 3.36 -4.85
CA GLN A 135 -2.04 4.26 -4.33
C GLN A 135 -3.40 3.58 -4.38
N GLY A 136 -4.15 3.65 -3.28
CA GLY A 136 -5.49 3.07 -3.17
C GLY A 136 -6.50 3.64 -4.17
N SER A 137 -6.33 4.89 -4.60
CA SER A 137 -7.15 5.53 -5.64
C SER A 137 -7.04 4.89 -7.02
N MET A 138 -6.02 4.07 -7.27
CA MET A 138 -5.83 3.34 -8.53
C MET A 138 -6.66 2.05 -8.59
N ALA A 139 -7.28 1.64 -7.49
CA ALA A 139 -7.95 0.34 -7.33
C ALA A 139 -9.01 0.04 -8.38
N TYR A 140 -9.72 1.04 -8.88
CA TYR A 140 -10.76 0.85 -9.91
C TYR A 140 -10.21 0.40 -11.28
N CYS A 141 -8.90 0.51 -11.50
CA CYS A 141 -8.22 -0.01 -12.69
C CYS A 141 -7.75 -1.46 -12.53
N GLU A 142 -7.77 -2.03 -11.31
CA GLU A 142 -7.15 -3.32 -10.98
C GLU A 142 -7.65 -4.44 -11.88
N GLN A 143 -8.96 -4.70 -11.86
CA GLN A 143 -9.55 -5.80 -12.63
C GLN A 143 -9.35 -5.63 -14.14
N TYR A 144 -9.53 -4.42 -14.64
CA TYR A 144 -9.38 -4.14 -16.06
C TYR A 144 -7.95 -4.42 -16.57
N ILE A 145 -6.95 -4.01 -15.81
CA ILE A 145 -5.53 -4.23 -16.16
C ILE A 145 -5.18 -5.71 -16.00
N ALA A 146 -5.68 -6.36 -14.95
CA ALA A 146 -5.49 -7.79 -14.74
C ALA A 146 -6.02 -8.62 -15.92
N ASP A 147 -7.25 -8.36 -16.35
CA ASP A 147 -7.89 -9.08 -17.46
C ASP A 147 -7.16 -8.82 -18.80
N LYS A 148 -6.77 -7.57 -19.02
CA LYS A 148 -6.12 -7.18 -20.28
C LYS A 148 -4.75 -7.82 -20.49
N PHE A 149 -3.95 -7.95 -19.44
CA PHE A 149 -2.58 -8.46 -19.53
C PHE A 149 -2.41 -9.88 -18.97
N GLY A 150 -3.47 -10.49 -18.44
CA GLY A 150 -3.39 -11.81 -17.81
C GLY A 150 -2.46 -11.84 -16.61
N LYS A 151 -2.37 -10.74 -15.84
CA LYS A 151 -1.45 -10.60 -14.71
C LYS A 151 -2.20 -10.48 -13.39
N VAL A 152 -1.56 -10.91 -12.32
CA VAL A 152 -2.01 -10.56 -10.98
C VAL A 152 -1.75 -9.08 -10.75
N VAL A 153 -2.80 -8.32 -10.48
CA VAL A 153 -2.72 -6.89 -10.13
C VAL A 153 -3.30 -6.72 -8.73
N LEU A 154 -2.62 -5.99 -7.89
CA LEU A 154 -2.99 -5.80 -6.49
C LEU A 154 -3.10 -4.32 -6.14
N SER A 155 -4.17 -3.97 -5.44
CA SER A 155 -4.38 -2.65 -4.85
C SER A 155 -4.73 -2.75 -3.37
N SER A 156 -4.37 -1.74 -2.59
CA SER A 156 -4.36 -1.80 -1.13
C SER A 156 -5.72 -1.83 -0.42
N PRO A 157 -6.83 -1.24 -0.93
CA PRO A 157 -8.03 -1.01 -0.10
C PRO A 157 -8.61 -2.26 0.56
N ARG A 158 -8.78 -3.35 -0.22
CA ARG A 158 -9.35 -4.61 0.31
C ARG A 158 -8.46 -5.26 1.37
N PHE A 159 -7.13 -5.16 1.21
CA PHE A 159 -6.18 -5.73 2.15
C PHE A 159 -6.17 -4.96 3.47
N GLY A 160 -6.12 -3.62 3.40
CA GLY A 160 -6.19 -2.78 4.59
C GLY A 160 -7.49 -2.96 5.37
N ALA A 161 -8.63 -3.05 4.69
CA ALA A 161 -9.92 -3.30 5.32
C ALA A 161 -9.97 -4.68 5.99
N ALA A 162 -9.42 -5.72 5.35
CA ALA A 162 -9.36 -7.06 5.92
C ALA A 162 -8.46 -7.12 7.17
N GLU A 163 -7.30 -6.46 7.13
CA GLU A 163 -6.39 -6.39 8.28
C GLU A 163 -6.97 -5.57 9.44
N LEU A 164 -7.67 -4.46 9.15
CA LEU A 164 -8.40 -3.71 10.17
C LEU A 164 -9.45 -4.59 10.86
N LYS A 165 -10.23 -5.33 10.07
CA LYS A 165 -11.22 -6.28 10.60
C LYS A 165 -10.56 -7.30 11.53
N LYS A 166 -9.48 -7.94 11.12
CA LYS A 166 -8.72 -8.90 11.94
C LYS A 166 -8.21 -8.27 13.24
N ALA A 167 -7.75 -7.00 13.18
CA ALA A 167 -7.28 -6.29 14.37
C ALA A 167 -8.40 -6.07 15.38
N LEU A 168 -9.61 -5.72 14.91
CA LEU A 168 -10.80 -5.52 15.73
C LEU A 168 -11.32 -6.85 16.31
N GLU A 169 -11.35 -7.91 15.50
CA GLU A 169 -11.69 -9.27 15.97
C GLU A 169 -10.73 -9.76 17.08
N LYS A 170 -9.43 -9.56 16.89
CA LYS A 170 -8.42 -9.92 17.90
C LYS A 170 -8.55 -9.12 19.18
N LYS A 171 -9.02 -7.88 19.11
CA LYS A 171 -9.31 -7.06 20.28
C LYS A 171 -10.62 -7.45 20.96
N GLY A 172 -11.51 -8.18 20.28
CA GLY A 172 -12.83 -8.55 20.79
C GLY A 172 -13.86 -7.44 20.65
N THR A 173 -13.65 -6.48 19.73
CA THR A 173 -14.56 -5.37 19.47
C THR A 173 -15.71 -5.79 18.54
N ILE A 174 -15.47 -6.74 17.66
CA ILE A 174 -16.45 -7.32 16.71
C ILE A 174 -16.34 -8.85 16.69
#